data_efff417ee20608166c4adc410658065d
#
_entry.id   efff417ee20608166c4adc410658065d
#
_cell.length_a   1.000
_cell.length_b   1.000
_cell.length_c   1.000
_cell.angle_alpha   90.00
_cell.angle_beta   90.00
_cell.angle_gamma   90.00
#
_symmetry.space_group_name_H-M   'P 1'
#
loop_
_entity.id
_entity.type
_entity.pdbx_description
1 polymer ?
#
loop_
_entity_poly.entity_id
_entity_poly.type
_entity_poly.pdbx_seq_one_letter_code
_entity_poly.pdbx_strand_id
1 'polypeptide(L)'
;MRSNLKYLYKNPALNEQNKTILVTSFIGGEGKTFNAMNIASSLGSMDKKTVLIGLDLRKPKIFDDFNINNKIGVTDYVAGDLDVNNITQRTILPNLDIITAGPIPPNPSELILSKRMDQLFVELKEKYEYVIIDSPPIGLVTDSYDLMRYADCTLYVTRYNYSEKNFINAISNKYDEGEVSNVGIIFNDFQIKTGYGYGYGYGYGYGYGYGYGYGYGYFAGDENFDNSSFGKMKRLASRIKSKFF
;
A
#
# COMPACT_ATOMS: atom_id res chain seq x y z
N MET A 1 -2.20 11.97 1.09
CA MET A 1 -1.50 10.88 0.38
C MET A 1 -1.55 11.03 -1.14
N ARG A 2 -2.73 11.09 -1.80
CA ARG A 2 -2.89 11.17 -3.28
C ARG A 2 -2.08 12.27 -3.96
N SER A 3 -2.12 13.51 -3.43
CA SER A 3 -1.39 14.65 -4.02
C SER A 3 0.12 14.41 -4.02
N ASN A 4 0.62 13.68 -3.03
CA ASN A 4 2.04 13.37 -2.87
C ASN A 4 2.49 12.23 -3.79
N LEU A 5 1.63 11.25 -4.07
CA LEU A 5 1.93 10.19 -5.04
C LEU A 5 2.26 10.75 -6.43
N LYS A 6 1.60 11.84 -6.85
CA LYS A 6 1.90 12.50 -8.12
C LYS A 6 3.34 13.00 -8.24
N TYR A 7 3.98 13.34 -7.12
CA TYR A 7 5.39 13.80 -7.13
C TYR A 7 6.37 12.64 -7.31
N LEU A 8 6.03 11.43 -6.86
CA LEU A 8 6.85 10.24 -7.08
C LEU A 8 6.83 9.78 -8.54
N TYR A 9 5.77 10.10 -9.29
CA TYR A 9 5.61 9.75 -10.70
C TYR A 9 6.12 10.82 -11.68
N LYS A 10 6.75 11.88 -11.21
CA LYS A 10 7.27 12.96 -12.10
C LYS A 10 8.47 12.55 -12.96
N ASN A 11 8.97 11.33 -12.83
CA ASN A 11 10.01 10.84 -13.72
C ASN A 11 9.42 10.61 -15.12
N PRO A 12 9.90 11.32 -16.19
CA PRO A 12 9.41 11.15 -17.57
C PRO A 12 9.60 9.73 -18.12
N ALA A 13 10.46 8.92 -17.50
CA ALA A 13 10.67 7.52 -17.88
C ALA A 13 9.59 6.59 -17.39
N LEU A 14 8.71 7.03 -16.48
CA LEU A 14 7.59 6.21 -15.99
C LEU A 14 6.43 6.27 -16.98
N ASN A 15 6.02 5.11 -17.46
CA ASN A 15 4.88 4.98 -18.36
C ASN A 15 3.62 5.59 -17.72
N GLU A 16 2.99 6.57 -18.38
CA GLU A 16 1.81 7.26 -17.83
C GLU A 16 0.58 6.35 -17.70
N GLN A 17 0.56 5.23 -18.41
CA GLN A 17 -0.63 4.39 -18.52
C GLN A 17 -0.84 3.44 -17.34
N ASN A 18 0.23 2.84 -16.81
CA ASN A 18 0.13 1.81 -15.75
C ASN A 18 1.13 2.09 -14.63
N LYS A 19 0.68 2.06 -13.38
CA LYS A 19 1.50 2.38 -12.21
C LYS A 19 1.52 1.25 -11.22
N THR A 20 2.72 0.74 -10.96
CA THR A 20 2.95 -0.29 -9.95
C THR A 20 3.55 0.34 -8.71
N ILE A 21 2.89 0.19 -7.57
CA ILE A 21 3.30 0.73 -6.28
C ILE A 21 3.60 -0.42 -5.33
N LEU A 22 4.83 -0.51 -4.88
CA LEU A 22 5.21 -1.45 -3.83
C LEU A 22 5.07 -0.79 -2.47
N VAL A 23 4.43 -1.47 -1.53
CA VAL A 23 4.31 -1.03 -0.14
C VAL A 23 5.05 -2.01 0.75
N THR A 24 6.06 -1.52 1.46
CA THR A 24 6.91 -2.31 2.36
C THR A 24 7.18 -1.57 3.66
N SER A 25 7.89 -2.22 4.58
CA SER A 25 8.35 -1.65 5.85
C SER A 25 9.62 -2.36 6.30
N PHE A 26 10.28 -1.93 7.39
CA PHE A 26 11.47 -2.63 7.88
C PHE A 26 11.13 -3.91 8.64
N ILE A 27 10.17 -3.81 9.57
CA ILE A 27 9.70 -4.94 10.38
C ILE A 27 8.19 -5.15 10.25
N GLY A 28 7.70 -6.26 10.82
CA GLY A 28 6.26 -6.49 10.94
C GLY A 28 5.61 -5.50 11.89
N GLY A 29 4.31 -5.16 11.67
CA GLY A 29 3.54 -4.30 12.57
C GLY A 29 3.64 -2.80 12.29
N GLU A 30 4.41 -2.35 11.29
CA GLU A 30 4.51 -0.93 10.91
C GLU A 30 3.31 -0.44 10.09
N GLY A 31 2.46 -1.36 9.60
CA GLY A 31 1.21 -1.01 8.91
C GLY A 31 1.31 -1.04 7.38
N LYS A 32 2.27 -1.76 6.78
CA LYS A 32 2.42 -1.91 5.34
C LYS A 32 1.12 -2.40 4.67
N THR A 33 0.60 -3.54 5.11
CA THR A 33 -0.64 -4.13 4.58
C THR A 33 -1.83 -3.17 4.72
N PHE A 34 -2.01 -2.54 5.89
CA PHE A 34 -3.04 -1.53 6.12
C PHE A 34 -2.95 -0.37 5.12
N ASN A 35 -1.74 0.16 4.88
CA ASN A 35 -1.55 1.24 3.91
C ASN A 35 -1.76 0.78 2.47
N ALA A 36 -1.30 -0.43 2.10
CA ALA A 36 -1.53 -1.00 0.78
C ALA A 36 -3.03 -1.12 0.47
N MET A 37 -3.82 -1.66 1.42
CA MET A 37 -5.27 -1.79 1.32
C MET A 37 -5.98 -0.43 1.19
N ASN A 38 -5.58 0.56 1.99
CA ASN A 38 -6.18 1.90 1.94
C ASN A 38 -5.86 2.62 0.62
N ILE A 39 -4.64 2.48 0.09
CA ILE A 39 -4.25 3.05 -1.20
C ILE A 39 -5.07 2.40 -2.31
N ALA A 40 -5.13 1.07 -2.36
CA ALA A 40 -5.88 0.34 -3.37
C ALA A 40 -7.38 0.67 -3.33
N SER A 41 -7.98 0.69 -2.14
CA SER A 41 -9.40 1.05 -1.95
C SER A 41 -9.68 2.50 -2.36
N SER A 42 -8.78 3.42 -2.05
CA SER A 42 -8.91 4.82 -2.45
C SER A 42 -8.87 5.00 -3.97
N LEU A 43 -7.96 4.29 -4.65
CA LEU A 43 -7.86 4.33 -6.12
C LEU A 43 -9.09 3.70 -6.79
N GLY A 44 -9.53 2.53 -6.32
CA GLY A 44 -10.74 1.87 -6.82
C GLY A 44 -12.00 2.73 -6.66
N SER A 45 -12.11 3.44 -5.53
CA SER A 45 -13.24 4.39 -5.29
C SER A 45 -13.20 5.63 -6.16
N MET A 46 -12.11 5.87 -6.87
CA MET A 46 -11.93 6.97 -7.82
C MET A 46 -12.04 6.51 -9.28
N ASP A 47 -12.74 5.42 -9.51
CA ASP A 47 -12.91 4.80 -10.83
C ASP A 47 -11.61 4.40 -11.52
N LYS A 48 -10.54 4.15 -10.71
CA LYS A 48 -9.28 3.65 -11.22
C LYS A 48 -9.24 2.13 -11.13
N LYS A 49 -9.09 1.47 -12.28
CA LYS A 49 -9.01 0.02 -12.33
C LYS A 49 -7.74 -0.47 -11.63
N THR A 50 -7.91 -1.00 -10.44
CA THR A 50 -6.84 -1.28 -9.49
C THR A 50 -6.85 -2.74 -9.07
N VAL A 51 -5.66 -3.34 -8.93
CA VAL A 51 -5.48 -4.62 -8.29
C VAL A 51 -4.56 -4.48 -7.06
N LEU A 52 -4.94 -5.10 -5.96
CA LEU A 52 -4.09 -5.31 -4.80
C LEU A 52 -3.57 -6.75 -4.82
N ILE A 53 -2.26 -6.90 -4.88
CA ILE A 53 -1.62 -8.22 -4.90
C ILE A 53 -0.82 -8.44 -3.61
N GLY A 54 -1.09 -9.56 -2.91
CA GLY A 54 -0.37 -9.99 -1.71
C GLY A 54 0.86 -10.82 -2.06
N LEU A 55 2.04 -10.25 -1.90
CA LEU A 55 3.31 -10.92 -2.15
C LEU A 55 4.14 -11.16 -0.88
N ASP A 56 3.53 -11.01 0.29
CA ASP A 56 4.06 -11.60 1.53
C ASP A 56 3.71 -13.10 1.54
N LEU A 57 4.45 -13.90 0.77
CA LEU A 57 4.21 -15.34 0.61
C LEU A 57 4.52 -16.13 1.89
N ARG A 58 5.19 -15.51 2.88
CA ARG A 58 5.58 -16.15 4.14
C ARG A 58 4.53 -15.98 5.22
N LYS A 59 3.85 -14.81 5.27
CA LYS A 59 2.82 -14.47 6.26
C LYS A 59 1.68 -13.68 5.60
N PRO A 60 0.93 -14.31 4.69
CA PRO A 60 -0.16 -13.64 3.98
C PRO A 60 -1.26 -13.19 4.97
N LYS A 61 -1.77 -11.95 4.79
CA LYS A 61 -2.77 -11.35 5.70
C LYS A 61 -3.95 -10.66 5.01
N ILE A 62 -3.80 -10.28 3.73
CA ILE A 62 -4.80 -9.46 3.01
C ILE A 62 -6.20 -10.10 3.00
N PHE A 63 -6.28 -11.42 2.93
CA PHE A 63 -7.52 -12.16 2.77
C PHE A 63 -8.49 -12.01 3.95
N ASP A 64 -7.98 -11.88 5.19
CA ASP A 64 -8.81 -11.72 6.39
C ASP A 64 -9.61 -10.42 6.36
N ASP A 65 -9.00 -9.34 5.90
CA ASP A 65 -9.56 -7.99 5.97
C ASP A 65 -10.63 -7.72 4.91
N PHE A 66 -10.54 -8.39 3.77
CA PHE A 66 -11.54 -8.29 2.68
C PHE A 66 -12.59 -9.40 2.69
N ASN A 67 -12.55 -10.30 3.68
CA ASN A 67 -13.43 -11.48 3.77
C ASN A 67 -13.39 -12.32 2.47
N ILE A 68 -12.19 -12.51 1.92
CA ILE A 68 -11.90 -13.36 0.76
C ILE A 68 -11.08 -14.56 1.21
N ASN A 69 -11.00 -15.59 0.37
CA ASN A 69 -10.22 -16.77 0.71
C ASN A 69 -8.78 -16.70 0.18
N ASN A 70 -7.88 -17.45 0.82
CA ASN A 70 -6.47 -17.59 0.40
C ASN A 70 -6.17 -19.02 -0.12
N LYS A 71 -7.18 -19.75 -0.57
CA LYS A 71 -7.00 -21.13 -1.05
C LYS A 71 -6.27 -21.18 -2.39
N ILE A 72 -6.45 -20.14 -3.20
CA ILE A 72 -5.91 -19.99 -4.55
C ILE A 72 -5.33 -18.57 -4.63
N GLY A 73 -4.13 -18.43 -5.23
CA GLY A 73 -3.48 -17.14 -5.37
C GLY A 73 -2.22 -17.18 -6.24
N VAL A 74 -1.30 -16.27 -5.95
CA VAL A 74 -0.04 -16.12 -6.70
C VAL A 74 0.75 -17.41 -6.78
N THR A 75 0.80 -18.18 -5.69
CA THR A 75 1.54 -19.45 -5.63
C THR A 75 1.06 -20.43 -6.68
N ASP A 76 -0.27 -20.56 -6.86
CA ASP A 76 -0.87 -21.49 -7.83
C ASP A 76 -0.63 -21.01 -9.26
N TYR A 77 -0.69 -19.70 -9.53
CA TYR A 77 -0.34 -19.14 -10.84
C TYR A 77 1.12 -19.42 -11.19
N VAL A 78 2.05 -19.19 -10.25
CA VAL A 78 3.49 -19.39 -10.49
C VAL A 78 3.83 -20.87 -10.65
N ALA A 79 3.14 -21.76 -9.96
CA ALA A 79 3.24 -23.21 -10.16
C ALA A 79 2.80 -23.66 -11.56
N GLY A 80 2.06 -22.83 -12.28
CA GLY A 80 1.62 -23.09 -13.66
C GLY A 80 0.24 -23.73 -13.77
N ASP A 81 -0.47 -23.90 -12.66
CA ASP A 81 -1.74 -24.60 -12.61
C ASP A 81 -2.93 -23.72 -13.04
N LEU A 82 -2.80 -22.40 -12.92
CA LEU A 82 -3.90 -21.46 -13.08
C LEU A 82 -3.50 -20.20 -13.87
N ASP A 83 -4.50 -19.57 -14.50
CA ASP A 83 -4.38 -18.28 -15.16
C ASP A 83 -4.68 -17.12 -14.20
N VAL A 84 -4.30 -15.90 -14.58
CA VAL A 84 -4.52 -14.69 -13.76
C VAL A 84 -6.00 -14.46 -13.44
N ASN A 85 -6.93 -14.85 -14.32
CA ASN A 85 -8.36 -14.70 -14.06
C ASN A 85 -8.85 -15.64 -12.93
N ASN A 86 -8.24 -16.83 -12.80
CA ASN A 86 -8.62 -17.81 -11.78
C ASN A 86 -8.17 -17.37 -10.38
N ILE A 87 -7.07 -16.64 -10.29
CA ILE A 87 -6.51 -16.17 -9.01
C ILE A 87 -7.01 -14.79 -8.60
N THR A 88 -7.75 -14.11 -9.49
CA THR A 88 -8.29 -12.76 -9.24
C THR A 88 -9.65 -12.84 -8.57
N GLN A 89 -9.80 -12.18 -7.43
CA GLN A 89 -11.04 -12.11 -6.65
C GLN A 89 -11.59 -10.68 -6.68
N ARG A 90 -12.87 -10.53 -7.03
CA ARG A 90 -13.57 -9.25 -7.01
C ARG A 90 -13.91 -8.84 -5.58
N THR A 91 -13.80 -7.54 -5.29
CA THR A 91 -14.24 -6.99 -4.02
C THR A 91 -15.62 -6.33 -4.15
N ILE A 92 -16.14 -5.84 -3.01
CA ILE A 92 -17.35 -5.00 -3.00
C ILE A 92 -17.14 -3.61 -3.65
N LEU A 93 -15.89 -3.20 -3.85
CA LEU A 93 -15.53 -1.95 -4.54
C LEU A 93 -15.44 -2.21 -6.05
N PRO A 94 -16.19 -1.47 -6.91
CA PRO A 94 -16.35 -1.81 -8.32
C PRO A 94 -15.06 -1.91 -9.14
N ASN A 95 -14.05 -1.13 -8.79
CA ASN A 95 -12.80 -1.04 -9.55
C ASN A 95 -11.59 -1.56 -8.77
N LEU A 96 -11.83 -2.39 -7.74
CA LEU A 96 -10.78 -3.03 -6.96
C LEU A 96 -10.91 -4.53 -6.99
N ASP A 97 -9.93 -5.18 -7.59
CA ASP A 97 -9.73 -6.61 -7.52
C ASP A 97 -8.58 -6.96 -6.57
N ILE A 98 -8.56 -8.18 -6.06
CA ILE A 98 -7.51 -8.67 -5.16
C ILE A 98 -6.98 -10.00 -5.67
N ILE A 99 -5.66 -10.14 -5.58
CA ILE A 99 -4.96 -11.40 -5.76
C ILE A 99 -4.24 -11.71 -4.45
N THR A 100 -4.62 -12.80 -3.82
CA THR A 100 -3.99 -13.25 -2.57
C THR A 100 -2.71 -14.04 -2.86
N ALA A 101 -1.89 -14.27 -1.83
CA ALA A 101 -0.68 -15.06 -1.96
C ALA A 101 -0.93 -16.52 -2.38
N GLY A 102 -2.07 -17.09 -1.97
CA GLY A 102 -2.34 -18.52 -2.07
C GLY A 102 -1.71 -19.31 -0.92
N PRO A 103 -1.60 -20.63 -1.05
CA PRO A 103 -0.93 -21.49 -0.08
C PRO A 103 0.54 -21.09 0.13
N ILE A 104 1.04 -21.21 1.35
CA ILE A 104 2.45 -20.86 1.66
C ILE A 104 3.38 -21.86 0.94
N PRO A 105 4.23 -21.38 0.02
CA PRO A 105 5.12 -22.26 -0.71
C PRO A 105 6.38 -22.62 0.12
N PRO A 106 7.06 -23.73 -0.17
CA PRO A 106 8.31 -24.09 0.49
C PRO A 106 9.49 -23.17 0.14
N ASN A 107 9.46 -22.52 -1.03
CA ASN A 107 10.53 -21.71 -1.61
C ASN A 107 10.06 -20.32 -2.10
N PRO A 108 9.62 -19.42 -1.21
CA PRO A 108 9.02 -18.13 -1.59
C PRO A 108 9.92 -17.27 -2.48
N SER A 109 11.22 -17.18 -2.16
CA SER A 109 12.16 -16.33 -2.90
C SER A 109 12.38 -16.79 -4.35
N GLU A 110 12.43 -18.11 -4.58
CA GLU A 110 12.56 -18.67 -5.95
C GLU A 110 11.32 -18.35 -6.79
N LEU A 111 10.12 -18.41 -6.19
CA LEU A 111 8.88 -18.05 -6.87
C LEU A 111 8.87 -16.58 -7.30
N ILE A 112 9.34 -15.68 -6.44
CA ILE A 112 9.44 -14.25 -6.73
C ILE A 112 10.41 -13.98 -7.89
N LEU A 113 11.49 -14.76 -7.99
CA LEU A 113 12.51 -14.63 -9.05
C LEU A 113 12.15 -15.37 -10.34
N SER A 114 11.03 -16.07 -10.40
CA SER A 114 10.65 -16.91 -11.53
C SER A 114 10.19 -16.10 -12.75
N LYS A 115 10.36 -16.66 -13.95
CA LYS A 115 9.81 -16.11 -15.21
C LYS A 115 8.28 -16.01 -15.19
N ARG A 116 7.62 -16.90 -14.46
CA ARG A 116 6.15 -16.85 -14.31
C ARG A 116 5.71 -15.61 -13.52
N MET A 117 6.50 -15.18 -12.54
CA MET A 117 6.24 -13.91 -11.84
C MET A 117 6.41 -12.72 -12.79
N ASP A 118 7.42 -12.72 -13.68
CA ASP A 118 7.57 -11.67 -14.68
C ASP A 118 6.34 -11.60 -15.61
N GLN A 119 5.83 -12.76 -16.06
CA GLN A 119 4.62 -12.86 -16.88
C GLN A 119 3.38 -12.32 -16.15
N LEU A 120 3.23 -12.65 -14.86
CA LEU A 120 2.13 -12.14 -14.04
C LEU A 120 2.09 -10.60 -14.05
N PHE A 121 3.23 -9.95 -13.84
CA PHE A 121 3.28 -8.47 -13.84
C PHE A 121 3.01 -7.87 -15.23
N VAL A 122 3.40 -8.53 -16.32
CA VAL A 122 3.01 -8.11 -17.68
C VAL A 122 1.49 -8.15 -17.83
N GLU A 123 0.85 -9.27 -17.49
CA GLU A 123 -0.60 -9.43 -17.60
C GLU A 123 -1.37 -8.47 -16.68
N LEU A 124 -0.86 -8.20 -15.46
CA LEU A 124 -1.49 -7.25 -14.57
C LEU A 124 -1.40 -5.81 -15.07
N LYS A 125 -0.26 -5.41 -15.63
CA LYS A 125 -0.08 -4.07 -16.21
C LYS A 125 -0.95 -3.84 -17.45
N GLU A 126 -1.31 -4.87 -18.20
CA GLU A 126 -2.25 -4.78 -19.32
C GLU A 126 -3.71 -4.58 -18.86
N LYS A 127 -4.07 -5.16 -17.70
CA LYS A 127 -5.45 -5.19 -17.21
C LYS A 127 -5.81 -4.01 -16.31
N TYR A 128 -4.85 -3.47 -15.56
CA TYR A 128 -5.08 -2.51 -14.46
C TYR A 128 -4.29 -1.22 -14.66
N GLU A 129 -4.91 -0.09 -14.32
CA GLU A 129 -4.23 1.21 -14.26
C GLU A 129 -3.27 1.30 -13.06
N TYR A 130 -3.59 0.56 -11.98
CA TYR A 130 -2.77 0.52 -10.78
C TYR A 130 -2.60 -0.91 -10.27
N VAL A 131 -1.36 -1.28 -10.01
CA VAL A 131 -0.98 -2.52 -9.34
C VAL A 131 -0.37 -2.16 -8.00
N ILE A 132 -1.02 -2.52 -6.90
CA ILE A 132 -0.53 -2.27 -5.54
C ILE A 132 0.03 -3.57 -4.97
N ILE A 133 1.30 -3.57 -4.63
CA ILE A 133 1.99 -4.74 -4.08
C ILE A 133 2.09 -4.60 -2.56
N ASP A 134 1.48 -5.52 -1.79
CA ASP A 134 1.78 -5.70 -0.37
C ASP A 134 2.91 -6.73 -0.24
N SER A 135 4.08 -6.30 0.21
CA SER A 135 5.30 -7.10 0.27
C SER A 135 5.71 -7.46 1.70
N PRO A 136 6.59 -8.44 1.93
CA PRO A 136 7.15 -8.69 3.25
C PRO A 136 8.03 -7.54 3.73
N PRO A 137 8.38 -7.48 5.05
CA PRO A 137 9.31 -6.46 5.58
C PRO A 137 10.73 -6.67 5.06
N ILE A 138 11.40 -5.59 4.63
CA ILE A 138 12.76 -5.64 4.05
C ILE A 138 13.86 -6.02 5.05
N GLY A 139 13.64 -5.75 6.34
CA GLY A 139 14.62 -6.09 7.39
C GLY A 139 14.62 -7.58 7.77
N LEU A 140 13.63 -8.35 7.31
CA LEU A 140 13.52 -9.77 7.61
C LEU A 140 13.93 -10.67 6.43
N VAL A 141 13.65 -10.22 5.20
CA VAL A 141 13.89 -11.00 3.97
C VAL A 141 14.21 -10.07 2.80
N THR A 142 14.99 -10.60 1.85
CA THR A 142 15.38 -9.88 0.65
C THR A 142 14.28 -9.80 -0.41
N ASP A 143 13.25 -10.61 -0.28
CA ASP A 143 12.15 -10.76 -1.25
C ASP A 143 11.56 -9.40 -1.70
N SER A 144 11.46 -8.42 -0.80
CA SER A 144 10.93 -7.11 -1.14
C SER A 144 11.86 -6.28 -2.02
N TYR A 145 13.18 -6.46 -1.90
CA TYR A 145 14.13 -5.83 -2.84
C TYR A 145 13.96 -6.42 -4.24
N ASP A 146 13.78 -7.75 -4.33
CA ASP A 146 13.54 -8.42 -5.61
C ASP A 146 12.22 -7.96 -6.25
N LEU A 147 11.20 -7.66 -5.43
CA LEU A 147 9.91 -7.13 -5.88
C LEU A 147 9.97 -5.68 -6.36
N MET A 148 10.95 -4.88 -5.88
CA MET A 148 11.12 -3.48 -6.31
C MET A 148 11.37 -3.35 -7.80
N ARG A 149 11.90 -4.37 -8.48
CA ARG A 149 12.11 -4.38 -9.94
C ARG A 149 10.81 -4.24 -10.75
N TYR A 150 9.66 -4.60 -10.16
CA TYR A 150 8.36 -4.46 -10.81
C TYR A 150 7.71 -3.11 -10.54
N ALA A 151 8.18 -2.39 -9.51
CA ALA A 151 7.55 -1.19 -9.00
C ALA A 151 8.06 0.08 -9.68
N ASP A 152 7.15 0.98 -10.01
CA ASP A 152 7.47 2.33 -10.48
C ASP A 152 7.80 3.27 -9.31
N CYS A 153 7.24 2.97 -8.11
CA CYS A 153 7.65 3.61 -6.87
C CYS A 153 7.46 2.65 -5.68
N THR A 154 8.26 2.89 -4.64
CA THR A 154 8.19 2.16 -3.37
C THR A 154 7.72 3.08 -2.26
N LEU A 155 6.71 2.67 -1.52
CA LEU A 155 6.23 3.33 -0.32
C LEU A 155 6.75 2.58 0.90
N TYR A 156 7.68 3.21 1.58
CA TYR A 156 8.29 2.67 2.79
C TYR A 156 7.55 3.16 4.03
N VAL A 157 6.90 2.24 4.74
CA VAL A 157 6.06 2.56 5.89
C VAL A 157 6.87 2.51 7.16
N THR A 158 6.82 3.60 7.93
CA THR A 158 7.34 3.71 9.29
C THR A 158 6.19 4.03 10.24
N ARG A 159 6.25 3.59 11.49
CA ARG A 159 5.19 3.79 12.47
C ARG A 159 5.66 4.62 13.65
N TYR A 160 4.89 5.63 14.02
CA TYR A 160 5.14 6.48 15.18
C TYR A 160 5.26 5.65 16.48
N ASN A 161 6.22 5.98 17.31
CA ASN A 161 6.55 5.29 18.57
C ASN A 161 6.82 3.77 18.44
N TYR A 162 7.11 3.28 17.22
CA TYR A 162 7.35 1.86 16.95
C TYR A 162 8.62 1.64 16.11
N SER A 163 8.76 2.38 15.01
CA SER A 163 9.92 2.26 14.12
C SER A 163 11.14 2.95 14.72
N GLU A 164 12.29 2.31 14.63
CA GLU A 164 13.58 2.87 15.04
C GLU A 164 14.20 3.71 13.91
N LYS A 165 15.02 4.71 14.27
CA LYS A 165 15.73 5.54 13.28
C LYS A 165 16.63 4.73 12.34
N ASN A 166 17.24 3.67 12.85
CA ASN A 166 18.10 2.78 12.07
C ASN A 166 17.36 2.11 10.90
N PHE A 167 16.04 1.92 11.00
CA PHE A 167 15.22 1.36 9.92
C PHE A 167 15.13 2.30 8.73
N ILE A 168 15.08 3.60 8.99
CA ILE A 168 15.10 4.61 7.92
C ILE A 168 16.49 4.69 7.28
N ASN A 169 17.55 4.61 8.07
CA ASN A 169 18.92 4.62 7.56
C ASN A 169 19.16 3.46 6.59
N ALA A 170 18.58 2.28 6.87
CA ALA A 170 18.76 1.10 6.01
C ALA A 170 18.25 1.35 4.57
N ILE A 171 17.09 1.98 4.41
CA ILE A 171 16.54 2.30 3.08
C ILE A 171 17.24 3.51 2.47
N SER A 172 17.67 4.50 3.30
CA SER A 172 18.41 5.67 2.84
C SER A 172 19.76 5.27 2.24
N ASN A 173 20.51 4.41 2.90
CA ASN A 173 21.80 3.94 2.40
C ASN A 173 21.64 3.26 1.02
N LYS A 174 20.64 2.39 0.87
CA LYS A 174 20.37 1.75 -0.42
C LYS A 174 19.92 2.72 -1.51
N TYR A 175 19.23 3.77 -1.14
CA TYR A 175 18.88 4.84 -2.06
C TYR A 175 20.13 5.62 -2.50
N ASP A 176 21.03 5.95 -1.57
CA ASP A 176 22.29 6.66 -1.83
C ASP A 176 23.28 5.82 -2.66
N GLU A 177 23.25 4.50 -2.46
CA GLU A 177 24.00 3.52 -3.25
C GLU A 177 23.41 3.27 -4.65
N GLY A 178 22.22 3.81 -4.94
CA GLY A 178 21.51 3.63 -6.21
C GLY A 178 20.85 2.26 -6.39
N GLU A 179 20.79 1.44 -5.34
CA GLU A 179 20.15 0.12 -5.37
C GLU A 179 18.61 0.22 -5.41
N VAL A 180 18.06 1.29 -4.87
CA VAL A 180 16.62 1.57 -4.90
C VAL A 180 16.37 3.00 -5.38
N SER A 181 15.25 3.21 -6.07
CA SER A 181 14.85 4.53 -6.60
C SER A 181 13.38 4.79 -6.33
N ASN A 182 12.96 6.05 -6.50
CA ASN A 182 11.55 6.47 -6.36
C ASN A 182 10.91 6.00 -5.04
N VAL A 183 11.61 6.21 -3.91
CA VAL A 183 11.14 5.83 -2.57
C VAL A 183 10.44 7.00 -1.91
N GLY A 184 9.21 6.76 -1.43
CA GLY A 184 8.46 7.67 -0.57
C GLY A 184 8.27 7.07 0.81
N ILE A 185 8.34 7.89 1.87
CA ILE A 185 8.12 7.45 3.25
C ILE A 185 6.68 7.75 3.67
N ILE A 186 6.00 6.75 4.24
CA ILE A 186 4.72 6.90 4.93
C ILE A 186 4.98 6.86 6.44
N PHE A 187 4.65 7.95 7.13
CA PHE A 187 4.69 7.98 8.58
C PHE A 187 3.30 7.63 9.14
N ASN A 188 3.14 6.37 9.53
CA ASN A 188 1.88 5.77 9.96
C ASN A 188 1.64 5.98 11.46
N ASP A 189 0.36 5.92 11.88
CA ASP A 189 -0.09 6.00 13.28
C ASP A 189 0.39 7.26 14.02
N PHE A 190 0.57 8.37 13.30
CA PHE A 190 0.96 9.62 13.92
C PHE A 190 -0.22 10.22 14.69
N GLN A 191 -0.05 10.40 15.99
CA GLN A 191 -1.04 11.00 16.88
C GLN A 191 -0.67 12.46 17.19
N ILE A 192 -1.51 13.38 16.74
CA ILE A 192 -1.41 14.76 17.18
C ILE A 192 -1.88 14.79 18.65
N LYS A 193 -0.97 14.98 19.59
CA LYS A 193 -1.34 15.28 20.97
C LYS A 193 -1.99 16.65 20.97
N THR A 194 -3.31 16.71 20.93
CA THR A 194 -4.05 17.91 21.26
C THR A 194 -3.88 18.14 22.76
N GLY A 195 -2.81 18.86 23.13
CA GLY A 195 -2.66 19.36 24.47
C GLY A 195 -3.80 20.33 24.74
N TYR A 196 -4.58 20.10 25.80
CA TYR A 196 -5.43 21.09 26.38
C TYR A 196 -4.53 22.27 26.83
N GLY A 197 -4.48 23.30 25.97
CA GLY A 197 -3.73 24.50 26.26
C GLY A 197 -4.42 25.68 25.62
N TYR A 198 -5.16 26.45 26.43
CA TYR A 198 -5.44 27.83 26.12
C TYR A 198 -4.09 28.53 25.91
N GLY A 199 -3.69 28.72 24.68
CA GLY A 199 -2.44 29.40 24.35
C GLY A 199 -2.68 30.47 23.29
N TYR A 200 -2.86 31.70 23.73
CA TYR A 200 -2.54 32.86 22.92
C TYR A 200 -1.04 32.78 22.60
N GLY A 201 -0.69 32.26 21.45
CA GLY A 201 0.70 32.18 21.00
C GLY A 201 0.96 33.13 19.83
N TYR A 202 1.46 34.34 20.17
CA TYR A 202 2.23 35.13 19.22
C TYR A 202 3.54 34.37 18.94
N GLY A 203 3.62 33.67 17.82
CA GLY A 203 4.84 33.01 17.40
C GLY A 203 5.33 33.60 16.06
N TYR A 204 6.30 34.50 16.13
CA TYR A 204 7.13 34.85 14.98
C TYR A 204 7.99 33.61 14.63
N GLY A 205 7.61 32.89 13.60
CA GLY A 205 8.40 31.78 13.04
C GLY A 205 8.47 31.93 11.53
N TYR A 206 9.62 32.37 11.01
CA TYR A 206 9.93 32.24 9.60
C TYR A 206 10.04 30.73 9.25
N GLY A 207 8.96 30.15 8.75
CA GLY A 207 8.95 28.82 8.19
C GLY A 207 8.06 28.83 6.96
N TYR A 208 8.65 28.62 5.79
CA TYR A 208 7.88 28.33 4.58
C TYR A 208 7.14 26.99 4.74
N GLY A 209 6.00 27.05 5.41
CA GLY A 209 5.08 25.94 5.54
C GLY A 209 3.77 26.34 4.86
N TYR A 210 3.51 25.85 3.66
CA TYR A 210 2.17 25.87 3.09
C TYR A 210 1.26 24.94 3.92
N GLY A 211 0.79 25.46 5.05
CA GLY A 211 -0.24 24.85 5.85
C GLY A 211 -1.61 25.17 5.25
N TYR A 212 -2.09 24.34 4.33
CA TYR A 212 -3.51 24.33 4.00
C TYR A 212 -4.28 23.65 5.14
N GLY A 213 -4.63 24.45 6.14
CA GLY A 213 -5.65 24.10 7.13
C GLY A 213 -7.04 24.16 6.48
N TYR A 214 -7.41 23.18 5.72
CA TYR A 214 -8.80 22.95 5.27
C TYR A 214 -9.22 21.57 5.75
N GLY A 215 -10.10 21.50 6.74
CA GLY A 215 -10.79 20.26 6.88
C GLY A 215 -11.40 19.83 8.19
N TYR A 216 -11.78 20.73 9.10
CA TYR A 216 -12.59 20.32 10.25
C TYR A 216 -13.93 21.08 10.39
N GLY A 217 -14.45 21.64 9.31
CA GLY A 217 -15.71 22.38 9.35
C GLY A 217 -16.85 21.84 8.50
N TYR A 218 -16.64 20.82 7.66
CA TYR A 218 -17.65 20.38 6.69
C TYR A 218 -18.31 19.02 6.98
N PHE A 219 -18.07 18.39 8.11
CA PHE A 219 -18.64 17.07 8.44
C PHE A 219 -19.55 17.03 9.66
N ALA A 220 -20.00 18.19 10.13
CA ALA A 220 -21.02 18.27 11.19
C ALA A 220 -22.33 18.79 10.60
N GLY A 221 -23.05 17.95 9.86
CA GLY A 221 -24.41 18.28 9.43
C GLY A 221 -24.78 17.74 8.06
N ASP A 222 -24.88 16.42 7.94
CA ASP A 222 -25.81 15.80 6.99
C ASP A 222 -25.91 14.30 7.33
N GLU A 223 -26.98 13.94 8.03
CA GLU A 223 -27.30 12.55 8.40
C GLU A 223 -27.80 11.68 7.23
N ASN A 224 -27.69 12.14 5.98
CA ASN A 224 -28.24 11.47 4.79
C ASN A 224 -27.19 10.87 3.83
N PHE A 225 -25.92 10.70 4.26
CA PHE A 225 -24.85 10.17 3.40
C PHE A 225 -24.57 8.66 3.55
N ASP A 226 -25.53 7.87 4.04
CA ASP A 226 -25.27 6.49 4.46
C ASP A 226 -25.28 5.44 3.31
N ASN A 227 -25.60 5.83 2.07
CA ASN A 227 -25.62 4.92 0.90
C ASN A 227 -24.61 5.25 -0.20
N SER A 228 -23.71 6.22 0.01
CA SER A 228 -22.66 6.54 -0.95
C SER A 228 -21.47 5.57 -0.84
N SER A 229 -20.70 5.45 -1.91
CA SER A 229 -19.44 4.70 -1.94
C SER A 229 -18.50 5.11 -0.80
N PHE A 230 -18.58 6.35 -0.34
CA PHE A 230 -17.80 6.92 0.74
C PHE A 230 -18.23 6.39 2.13
N GLY A 231 -19.54 6.19 2.36
CA GLY A 231 -20.05 5.58 3.59
C GLY A 231 -19.62 4.12 3.73
N LYS A 232 -19.59 3.38 2.62
CA LYS A 232 -19.08 1.99 2.58
C LYS A 232 -17.58 1.92 2.89
N MET A 233 -16.81 2.87 2.35
CA MET A 233 -15.37 2.98 2.59
C MET A 233 -15.04 3.34 4.05
N LYS A 234 -15.83 4.22 4.68
CA LYS A 234 -15.69 4.59 6.09
C LYS A 234 -15.98 3.40 7.02
N ARG A 235 -17.00 2.58 6.69
CA ARG A 235 -17.31 1.34 7.42
C ARG A 235 -16.23 0.28 7.24
N LEU A 236 -15.64 0.15 6.05
CA LEU A 236 -14.51 -0.75 5.80
C LEU A 236 -13.28 -0.28 6.59
N ALA A 237 -12.93 1.00 6.53
CA ALA A 237 -11.82 1.58 7.28
C ALA A 237 -12.02 1.46 8.81
N SER A 238 -13.25 1.62 9.33
CA SER A 238 -13.55 1.44 10.76
C SER A 238 -13.45 -0.03 11.18
N ARG A 239 -13.89 -0.98 10.35
CA ARG A 239 -13.74 -2.43 10.61
C ARG A 239 -12.27 -2.85 10.60
N ILE A 240 -11.49 -2.32 9.65
CA ILE A 240 -10.04 -2.52 9.60
C ILE A 240 -9.40 -1.97 10.88
N LYS A 241 -9.77 -0.74 11.28
CA LYS A 241 -9.25 -0.09 12.48
C LYS A 241 -9.60 -0.84 13.78
N SER A 242 -10.81 -1.39 13.90
CA SER A 242 -11.24 -2.13 15.11
C SER A 242 -10.60 -3.51 15.25
N LYS A 243 -9.97 -4.06 14.19
CA LYS A 243 -9.25 -5.35 14.25
C LYS A 243 -7.76 -5.21 14.58
N PHE A 244 -7.19 -4.02 14.44
CA PHE A 244 -5.76 -3.78 14.63
C PHE A 244 -5.42 -2.88 15.82
N PHE A 245 -6.43 -2.43 16.56
CA PHE A 245 -6.34 -1.67 17.79
C PHE A 245 -7.38 -2.18 18.80
#